data_12b09ee384724ba440e89ba48a170a74
#
_entry.id   12b09ee384724ba440e89ba48a170a74
#
_cell.length_a   1.000
_cell.length_b   1.000
_cell.length_c   1.000
_cell.angle_alpha   90.00
_cell.angle_beta   90.00
_cell.angle_gamma   90.00
#
_symmetry.space_group_name_H-M   'P 1'
#
loop_
_entity.id
_entity.type
_entity.pdbx_description
1 polymer ?
#
loop_
_entity_poly.entity_id
_entity_poly.type
_entity_poly.pdbx_seq_one_letter_code
_entity_poly.pdbx_strand_id
1 'polypeptide(L)'
;MKYKWLLLVLLLVACEDTNPSLVDSGVTLNGIINPRLGEPDENGYYHIKLGNKWQTIHRLSGLLWYEGLAELEEGEKYPAESVKVFWESSHYWELSDTLGYYIKRGLTDDLVWVNYDTVYVTGFSGQEVPTINSASYSNAKGEFNTMFAPVRNMRGDTIRIYVGWYDLDDEDEIRTFQIVCD
;
A
#
# COMPACT_ATOMS: atom_id res chain seq x y z
N MET A 1 34.68 54.66 2.22
CA MET A 1 34.37 53.36 1.64
C MET A 1 34.72 52.23 2.63
N LYS A 2 33.93 52.02 3.69
CA LYS A 2 34.26 50.96 4.68
C LYS A 2 33.05 50.23 5.32
N TYR A 3 31.87 50.29 4.72
CA TYR A 3 30.67 49.62 5.32
C TYR A 3 29.85 48.74 4.36
N LYS A 4 30.44 48.30 3.24
CA LYS A 4 29.74 47.41 2.31
C LYS A 4 29.86 45.91 2.61
N TRP A 5 30.60 45.51 3.63
CA TRP A 5 30.83 44.10 3.98
C TRP A 5 30.01 43.59 5.18
N LEU A 6 29.31 44.48 5.87
CA LEU A 6 28.53 44.09 7.06
C LEU A 6 27.11 43.61 6.76
N LEU A 7 26.63 43.81 5.52
CA LEU A 7 25.27 43.42 5.11
C LEU A 7 25.17 42.03 4.49
N LEU A 8 26.31 41.36 4.26
CA LEU A 8 26.32 40.04 3.65
C LEU A 8 26.35 38.85 4.68
N VAL A 9 26.59 39.17 5.94
CA VAL A 9 26.68 38.13 7.01
C VAL A 9 25.32 37.90 7.70
N LEU A 10 24.35 38.79 7.49
CA LEU A 10 23.01 38.70 8.15
C LEU A 10 21.98 37.89 7.37
N LEU A 11 22.36 37.35 6.19
CA LEU A 11 21.46 36.54 5.36
C LEU A 11 21.71 35.01 5.43
N LEU A 12 22.61 34.55 6.32
CA LEU A 12 22.94 33.13 6.48
C LEU A 12 22.41 32.51 7.78
N VAL A 13 21.56 33.21 8.52
CA VAL A 13 21.00 32.68 9.78
C VAL A 13 19.47 32.70 9.74
N ALA A 14 18.86 32.18 8.69
CA ALA A 14 17.41 32.02 8.66
C ALA A 14 17.02 30.86 7.73
N CYS A 15 17.54 29.70 8.00
CA CYS A 15 16.92 28.42 7.66
C CYS A 15 17.30 27.44 8.77
N GLU A 16 16.87 27.68 9.98
CA GLU A 16 16.53 26.61 10.85
C GLU A 16 15.18 26.11 10.30
N ASP A 17 15.22 24.96 9.60
CA ASP A 17 14.06 24.11 9.40
C ASP A 17 13.57 23.69 10.78
N THR A 18 12.79 24.55 11.41
CA THR A 18 11.90 24.16 12.48
C THR A 18 10.73 23.44 11.82
N ASN A 19 10.98 22.26 11.26
CA ASN A 19 9.97 21.23 11.25
C ASN A 19 9.70 20.95 12.73
N PRO A 20 8.54 21.31 13.28
CA PRO A 20 8.16 20.80 14.59
C PRO A 20 8.24 19.28 14.43
N SER A 21 9.11 18.64 15.20
CA SER A 21 9.15 17.20 15.28
C SER A 21 7.76 16.78 15.77
N LEU A 22 6.93 16.24 14.87
CA LEU A 22 5.64 15.62 15.22
C LEU A 22 5.82 14.39 16.14
N VAL A 23 7.06 14.01 16.37
CA VAL A 23 7.53 12.82 17.09
C VAL A 23 7.13 12.76 18.57
N ASP A 24 6.54 13.81 19.14
CA ASP A 24 6.16 13.81 20.58
C ASP A 24 4.72 14.30 20.82
N SER A 25 3.87 14.26 19.81
CA SER A 25 2.53 14.86 19.89
C SER A 25 1.44 13.93 20.43
N GLY A 26 1.72 12.65 20.62
CA GLY A 26 0.67 11.66 20.93
C GLY A 26 -0.34 11.45 19.81
N VAL A 27 -0.05 11.95 18.61
CA VAL A 27 -0.87 11.75 17.42
C VAL A 27 -0.53 10.42 16.78
N THR A 28 -1.53 9.56 16.58
CA THR A 28 -1.37 8.27 15.92
C THR A 28 -2.11 8.25 14.59
N LEU A 29 -1.50 7.59 13.59
CA LEU A 29 -2.13 7.33 12.30
C LEU A 29 -2.74 5.94 12.30
N ASN A 30 -4.05 5.88 12.23
CA ASN A 30 -4.82 4.64 12.24
C ASN A 30 -5.44 4.33 10.88
N GLY A 31 -5.77 3.06 10.65
CA GLY A 31 -6.43 2.68 9.41
C GLY A 31 -7.22 1.39 9.48
N ILE A 32 -8.16 1.27 8.57
CA ILE A 32 -8.95 0.06 8.36
C ILE A 32 -8.96 -0.30 6.88
N ILE A 33 -8.79 -1.59 6.58
CA ILE A 33 -8.93 -2.13 5.23
C ILE A 33 -10.36 -2.63 5.07
N ASN A 34 -11.01 -2.19 4.00
CA ASN A 34 -12.29 -2.72 3.54
C ASN A 34 -12.12 -3.14 2.07
N PRO A 35 -11.82 -4.41 1.79
CA PRO A 35 -11.53 -4.88 0.44
C PRO A 35 -12.69 -4.77 -0.54
N ARG A 36 -13.92 -4.56 -0.06
CA ARG A 36 -15.16 -4.56 -0.87
C ARG A 36 -15.38 -5.87 -1.65
N LEU A 37 -14.94 -6.98 -1.08
CA LEU A 37 -15.05 -8.32 -1.65
C LEU A 37 -16.17 -9.15 -1.03
N GLY A 38 -17.04 -8.54 -0.23
CA GLY A 38 -18.03 -9.20 0.61
C GLY A 38 -17.48 -9.56 1.99
N GLU A 39 -18.20 -10.42 2.70
CA GLU A 39 -17.76 -10.90 4.01
C GLU A 39 -16.74 -12.03 3.84
N PRO A 40 -15.71 -12.10 4.68
CA PRO A 40 -14.79 -13.23 4.67
C PRO A 40 -15.50 -14.52 5.15
N ASP A 41 -14.95 -15.65 4.77
CA ASP A 41 -15.39 -16.96 5.26
C ASP A 41 -15.02 -17.17 6.75
N GLU A 42 -15.33 -18.34 7.29
CA GLU A 42 -15.04 -18.72 8.68
C GLU A 42 -13.55 -18.74 9.04
N ASN A 43 -12.67 -18.82 8.03
CA ASN A 43 -11.21 -18.76 8.16
C ASN A 43 -10.65 -17.34 7.95
N GLY A 44 -11.51 -16.37 7.68
CA GLY A 44 -11.13 -14.98 7.41
C GLY A 44 -10.68 -14.72 5.97
N TYR A 45 -10.98 -15.62 5.00
CA TYR A 45 -10.59 -15.48 3.61
C TYR A 45 -11.72 -14.85 2.79
N TYR A 46 -11.36 -13.89 1.96
CA TYR A 46 -12.26 -13.34 0.96
C TYR A 46 -12.27 -14.22 -0.28
N HIS A 47 -13.41 -14.30 -0.95
CA HIS A 47 -13.57 -15.08 -2.16
C HIS A 47 -13.90 -14.21 -3.36
N ILE A 48 -13.23 -14.44 -4.48
CA ILE A 48 -13.53 -13.80 -5.76
C ILE A 48 -13.71 -14.83 -6.85
N LYS A 49 -14.66 -14.57 -7.75
CA LYS A 49 -14.84 -15.38 -8.96
C LYS A 49 -14.04 -14.82 -10.11
N LEU A 50 -13.08 -15.58 -10.61
CA LEU A 50 -12.36 -15.22 -11.82
C LEU A 50 -13.25 -15.49 -13.05
N GLY A 51 -13.49 -14.44 -13.83
CA GLY A 51 -14.25 -14.53 -15.08
C GLY A 51 -13.50 -15.29 -16.18
N ASN A 52 -14.15 -15.43 -17.34
CA ASN A 52 -13.54 -16.03 -18.54
C ASN A 52 -12.51 -15.13 -19.22
N LYS A 53 -12.49 -13.85 -18.87
CA LYS A 53 -11.48 -12.89 -19.36
C LYS A 53 -10.13 -13.25 -18.78
N TRP A 54 -9.08 -12.85 -19.50
CA TRP A 54 -7.71 -13.05 -19.06
C TRP A 54 -7.45 -12.52 -17.65
N GLN A 55 -7.94 -11.33 -17.36
CA GLN A 55 -7.77 -10.64 -16.09
C GLN A 55 -9.12 -10.16 -15.57
N THR A 56 -9.33 -10.25 -14.26
CA THR A 56 -10.49 -9.71 -13.57
C THR A 56 -10.02 -8.60 -12.62
N ILE A 57 -10.62 -7.43 -12.74
CA ILE A 57 -10.22 -6.26 -11.95
C ILE A 57 -11.15 -6.07 -10.76
N HIS A 58 -10.56 -6.03 -9.58
CA HIS A 58 -11.21 -5.71 -8.32
C HIS A 58 -10.61 -4.42 -7.75
N ARG A 59 -11.39 -3.68 -6.98
CA ARG A 59 -10.91 -2.50 -6.27
C ARG A 59 -10.87 -2.80 -4.78
N LEU A 60 -9.66 -2.77 -4.22
CA LEU A 60 -9.44 -2.84 -2.78
C LEU A 60 -9.41 -1.42 -2.21
N SER A 61 -9.96 -1.21 -1.03
CA SER A 61 -10.05 0.11 -0.42
C SER A 61 -9.89 0.07 1.08
N GLY A 62 -9.71 1.23 1.68
CA GLY A 62 -9.65 1.43 3.12
C GLY A 62 -9.81 2.89 3.49
N LEU A 63 -9.61 3.18 4.76
CA LEU A 63 -9.74 4.49 5.36
C LEU A 63 -8.58 4.70 6.34
N LEU A 64 -7.96 5.89 6.31
CA LEU A 64 -6.95 6.34 7.25
C LEU A 64 -7.42 7.57 8.01
N TRP A 65 -7.06 7.66 9.27
CA TRP A 65 -7.37 8.81 10.11
C TRP A 65 -6.31 9.02 11.18
N TYR A 66 -6.17 10.26 11.62
CA TYR A 66 -5.39 10.64 12.80
C TYR A 66 -6.29 10.63 14.04
N GLU A 67 -5.73 10.19 15.17
CA GLU A 67 -6.26 10.33 16.52
C GLU A 67 -5.23 11.03 17.41
N GLY A 68 -5.68 11.68 18.47
CA GLY A 68 -4.79 12.35 19.43
C GLY A 68 -4.32 13.76 19.01
N LEU A 69 -4.91 14.35 17.96
CA LEU A 69 -4.63 15.75 17.62
C LEU A 69 -5.11 16.66 18.77
N ALA A 70 -4.25 17.59 19.20
CA ALA A 70 -4.51 18.48 20.33
C ALA A 70 -5.77 19.37 20.19
N GLU A 71 -6.24 19.54 18.97
CA GLU A 71 -7.43 20.34 18.62
C GLU A 71 -8.72 19.53 18.61
N LEU A 72 -8.64 18.21 18.79
CA LEU A 72 -9.77 17.29 18.76
C LEU A 72 -10.14 16.82 20.17
N GLU A 73 -11.41 16.45 20.38
CA GLU A 73 -11.85 15.77 21.58
C GLU A 73 -11.26 14.35 21.64
N GLU A 74 -11.12 13.79 22.83
CA GLU A 74 -10.59 12.43 23.02
C GLU A 74 -11.43 11.40 22.24
N GLY A 75 -10.75 10.65 21.34
CA GLY A 75 -11.37 9.64 20.47
C GLY A 75 -11.97 10.18 19.18
N GLU A 76 -11.87 11.50 18.92
CA GLU A 76 -12.28 12.08 17.66
C GLU A 76 -11.26 11.73 16.54
N LYS A 77 -11.79 11.43 15.34
CA LYS A 77 -11.00 10.99 14.18
C LYS A 77 -10.94 12.07 13.13
N TYR A 78 -9.72 12.40 12.72
CA TYR A 78 -9.49 13.34 11.63
C TYR A 78 -9.00 12.61 10.37
N PRO A 79 -9.63 12.78 9.21
CA PRO A 79 -9.20 12.10 7.98
C PRO A 79 -7.74 12.37 7.64
N ALA A 80 -6.97 11.33 7.39
CA ALA A 80 -5.57 11.45 7.00
C ALA A 80 -5.47 11.60 5.48
N GLU A 81 -5.24 12.83 4.99
CA GLU A 81 -5.11 13.15 3.58
C GLU A 81 -3.68 13.01 3.08
N SER A 82 -3.52 12.59 1.81
CA SER A 82 -2.24 12.51 1.09
C SER A 82 -1.23 11.52 1.69
N VAL A 83 -1.68 10.61 2.55
CA VAL A 83 -0.85 9.54 3.09
C VAL A 83 -0.62 8.48 2.01
N LYS A 84 0.63 8.09 1.81
CA LYS A 84 1.01 7.03 0.89
C LYS A 84 0.76 5.67 1.53
N VAL A 85 0.00 4.84 0.83
CA VAL A 85 -0.29 3.45 1.19
C VAL A 85 0.43 2.53 0.23
N PHE A 86 1.20 1.59 0.77
CA PHE A 86 1.94 0.60 0.00
C PHE A 86 1.12 -0.68 -0.09
N TRP A 87 1.21 -1.33 -1.23
CA TRP A 87 0.52 -2.58 -1.49
C TRP A 87 1.48 -3.59 -2.11
N GLU A 88 1.36 -4.82 -1.67
CA GLU A 88 2.09 -5.94 -2.24
C GLU A 88 1.21 -7.18 -2.28
N SER A 89 1.55 -8.12 -3.14
CA SER A 89 0.81 -9.35 -3.35
C SER A 89 1.77 -10.53 -3.34
N SER A 90 1.32 -11.67 -2.81
CA SER A 90 2.09 -12.93 -2.89
C SER A 90 2.21 -13.47 -4.32
N HIS A 91 1.44 -12.91 -5.27
CA HIS A 91 1.45 -13.31 -6.67
C HIS A 91 1.83 -12.13 -7.53
N TYR A 92 2.93 -12.29 -8.25
CA TYR A 92 3.47 -11.28 -9.14
C TYR A 92 3.44 -11.80 -10.57
N TRP A 93 2.92 -11.00 -11.49
CA TRP A 93 2.78 -11.35 -12.88
C TRP A 93 3.88 -10.70 -13.71
N GLU A 94 4.67 -11.53 -14.41
CA GLU A 94 5.66 -11.07 -15.36
C GLU A 94 5.43 -11.70 -16.73
N LEU A 95 5.50 -10.89 -17.76
CA LEU A 95 5.48 -11.34 -19.15
C LEU A 95 6.86 -11.11 -19.75
N SER A 96 7.49 -12.19 -20.21
CA SER A 96 8.75 -12.10 -20.97
C SER A 96 8.66 -12.89 -22.27
N ASP A 97 9.06 -12.30 -23.37
CA ASP A 97 9.06 -12.88 -24.71
C ASP A 97 7.70 -13.44 -25.16
N THR A 98 7.61 -14.75 -25.37
CA THR A 98 6.40 -15.43 -25.85
C THR A 98 5.63 -16.14 -24.73
N LEU A 99 6.19 -16.23 -23.55
CA LEU A 99 5.59 -16.89 -22.40
C LEU A 99 5.41 -15.89 -21.29
N GLY A 100 4.21 -15.82 -20.77
CA GLY A 100 3.92 -15.15 -19.52
C GLY A 100 4.15 -16.10 -18.36
N TYR A 101 4.50 -15.56 -17.22
CA TYR A 101 4.55 -16.29 -15.97
C TYR A 101 4.17 -15.39 -14.80
N TYR A 102 3.71 -15.99 -13.72
CA TYR A 102 3.60 -15.30 -12.47
C TYR A 102 4.44 -16.00 -11.40
N ILE A 103 4.94 -15.21 -10.48
CA ILE A 103 5.79 -15.65 -9.39
C ILE A 103 4.95 -15.67 -8.11
N LYS A 104 4.98 -16.81 -7.41
CA LYS A 104 4.49 -16.94 -6.04
C LYS A 104 5.62 -16.59 -5.10
N ARG A 105 5.39 -15.61 -4.24
CA ARG A 105 6.38 -15.18 -3.28
C ARG A 105 5.78 -14.95 -1.90
N GLY A 106 6.60 -15.00 -0.90
CA GLY A 106 6.23 -14.77 0.49
C GLY A 106 7.19 -13.82 1.17
N LEU A 107 6.71 -13.18 2.20
CA LEU A 107 7.52 -12.38 3.10
C LEU A 107 8.05 -13.29 4.20
N THR A 108 9.36 -13.28 4.45
CA THR A 108 10.00 -13.98 5.56
C THR A 108 9.79 -13.22 6.87
N ASP A 109 10.12 -13.85 8.01
CA ASP A 109 10.08 -13.19 9.33
C ASP A 109 11.01 -11.98 9.40
N ASP A 110 12.08 -11.95 8.59
CA ASP A 110 13.01 -10.82 8.46
C ASP A 110 12.51 -9.75 7.45
N LEU A 111 11.24 -9.80 7.05
CA LEU A 111 10.63 -8.90 6.07
C LEU A 111 11.31 -8.90 4.68
N VAL A 112 11.92 -10.01 4.28
CA VAL A 112 12.53 -10.18 2.96
C VAL A 112 11.60 -10.96 2.03
N TRP A 113 11.36 -10.43 0.83
CA TRP A 113 10.60 -11.13 -0.19
C TRP A 113 11.40 -12.29 -0.80
N VAL A 114 10.82 -13.48 -0.78
CA VAL A 114 11.39 -14.69 -1.40
C VAL A 114 10.42 -15.29 -2.40
N ASN A 115 10.96 -15.69 -3.55
CA ASN A 115 10.21 -16.40 -4.57
C ASN A 115 10.21 -17.90 -4.21
N TYR A 116 9.05 -18.53 -4.13
CA TYR A 116 8.96 -19.95 -3.80
C TYR A 116 8.36 -20.81 -4.93
N ASP A 117 7.75 -20.19 -5.94
CA ASP A 117 7.19 -20.91 -7.09
C ASP A 117 7.10 -20.00 -8.32
N THR A 118 7.17 -20.57 -9.52
CA THR A 118 6.98 -19.87 -10.79
C THR A 118 6.03 -20.66 -11.66
N VAL A 119 4.91 -20.05 -12.02
CA VAL A 119 3.87 -20.68 -12.84
C VAL A 119 3.89 -20.08 -14.24
N TYR A 120 4.24 -20.88 -15.23
CA TYR A 120 4.29 -20.46 -16.63
C TYR A 120 2.92 -20.51 -17.29
N VAL A 121 2.66 -19.54 -18.14
CA VAL A 121 1.41 -19.41 -18.90
C VAL A 121 1.74 -19.29 -20.38
N THR A 122 1.05 -20.09 -21.19
CA THR A 122 1.19 -20.09 -22.64
C THR A 122 0.25 -19.08 -23.31
N GLY A 123 0.68 -18.47 -24.40
CA GLY A 123 -0.16 -17.67 -25.28
C GLY A 123 -0.23 -16.19 -25.00
N PHE A 124 0.70 -15.66 -24.21
CA PHE A 124 0.84 -14.22 -23.97
C PHE A 124 2.18 -13.68 -24.43
N SER A 125 2.21 -12.50 -25.00
CA SER A 125 3.43 -11.82 -25.41
C SER A 125 3.53 -10.43 -24.78
N GLY A 126 4.64 -10.16 -24.12
CA GLY A 126 5.25 -8.86 -24.03
C GLY A 126 4.62 -7.76 -23.19
N GLN A 127 3.83 -8.06 -22.13
CA GLN A 127 3.34 -7.02 -21.21
C GLN A 127 3.57 -7.39 -19.76
N GLU A 128 4.09 -6.43 -19.01
CA GLU A 128 4.10 -6.47 -17.56
C GLU A 128 2.69 -6.14 -17.03
N VAL A 129 2.07 -7.07 -16.31
CA VAL A 129 0.74 -6.88 -15.76
C VAL A 129 0.80 -7.07 -14.24
N PRO A 130 0.78 -6.01 -13.46
CA PRO A 130 0.81 -6.12 -12.01
C PRO A 130 -0.47 -6.78 -11.49
N THR A 131 -0.33 -7.73 -10.56
CA THR A 131 -1.48 -8.30 -9.84
C THR A 131 -2.14 -7.25 -8.94
N ILE A 132 -1.34 -6.33 -8.41
CA ILE A 132 -1.80 -5.20 -7.58
C ILE A 132 -0.94 -3.97 -7.86
N ASN A 133 -1.54 -2.80 -7.88
CA ASN A 133 -0.78 -1.56 -7.93
C ASN A 133 -0.06 -1.35 -6.60
N SER A 134 1.24 -1.09 -6.65
CA SER A 134 2.12 -1.03 -5.48
C SER A 134 1.91 0.17 -4.56
N ALA A 135 1.21 1.21 -5.01
CA ALA A 135 0.97 2.39 -4.20
C ALA A 135 -0.37 3.06 -4.49
N SER A 136 -0.94 3.67 -3.46
CA SER A 136 -2.07 4.59 -3.54
C SER A 136 -1.89 5.73 -2.53
N TYR A 137 -2.76 6.73 -2.60
CA TYR A 137 -2.76 7.86 -1.67
C TYR A 137 -4.17 8.06 -1.12
N SER A 138 -4.26 8.44 0.14
CA SER A 138 -5.54 8.81 0.75
C SER A 138 -6.02 10.18 0.24
N ASN A 139 -7.31 10.32 0.12
CA ASN A 139 -7.96 11.58 -0.28
C ASN A 139 -8.34 12.43 0.95
N ALA A 140 -8.97 13.59 0.73
CA ALA A 140 -9.41 14.50 1.79
C ALA A 140 -10.41 13.89 2.81
N LYS A 141 -10.94 12.70 2.55
CA LYS A 141 -11.77 11.93 3.48
C LYS A 141 -11.01 10.78 4.15
N GLY A 142 -9.70 10.69 3.91
CA GLY A 142 -8.88 9.58 4.36
C GLY A 142 -9.08 8.29 3.55
N GLU A 143 -9.93 8.27 2.52
CA GLU A 143 -10.19 7.09 1.72
C GLU A 143 -9.03 6.82 0.77
N PHE A 144 -8.61 5.57 0.67
CA PHE A 144 -7.61 5.12 -0.29
C PHE A 144 -8.10 3.86 -1.02
N ASN A 145 -7.57 3.63 -2.22
CA ASN A 145 -7.90 2.44 -2.98
C ASN A 145 -6.80 2.05 -3.97
N THR A 146 -6.76 0.76 -4.32
CA THR A 146 -5.87 0.22 -5.33
C THR A 146 -6.63 -0.75 -6.24
N MET A 147 -6.04 -1.06 -7.40
CA MET A 147 -6.54 -2.11 -8.29
C MET A 147 -5.81 -3.42 -8.00
N PHE A 148 -6.59 -4.46 -7.79
CA PHE A 148 -6.16 -5.85 -7.72
C PHE A 148 -6.70 -6.58 -8.94
N ALA A 149 -5.83 -7.16 -9.72
CA ALA A 149 -6.15 -7.68 -11.03
C ALA A 149 -5.55 -9.08 -11.27
N PRO A 150 -6.06 -10.10 -10.57
CA PRO A 150 -5.60 -11.47 -10.73
C PRO A 150 -5.92 -11.99 -12.14
N VAL A 151 -5.06 -12.86 -12.64
CA VAL A 151 -5.21 -13.49 -13.94
C VAL A 151 -5.93 -14.84 -13.81
N ARG A 152 -6.60 -15.26 -14.88
CA ARG A 152 -7.42 -16.48 -14.91
C ARG A 152 -6.66 -17.74 -14.44
N ASN A 153 -5.36 -17.79 -14.69
CA ASN A 153 -4.53 -18.95 -14.30
C ASN A 153 -4.23 -19.03 -12.80
N MET A 154 -4.58 -17.99 -12.04
CA MET A 154 -4.53 -18.01 -10.56
C MET A 154 -5.78 -18.66 -9.94
N ARG A 155 -6.68 -19.22 -10.77
CA ARG A 155 -7.84 -19.96 -10.25
C ARG A 155 -7.40 -21.15 -9.40
N GLY A 156 -7.94 -21.23 -8.19
CA GLY A 156 -7.55 -22.19 -7.17
C GLY A 156 -6.42 -21.72 -6.25
N ASP A 157 -5.78 -20.59 -6.57
CA ASP A 157 -4.75 -20.02 -5.70
C ASP A 157 -5.37 -19.18 -4.58
N THR A 158 -4.65 -19.10 -3.47
CA THR A 158 -4.92 -18.15 -2.39
C THR A 158 -3.85 -17.07 -2.40
N ILE A 159 -4.27 -15.85 -2.70
CA ILE A 159 -3.39 -14.70 -2.83
C ILE A 159 -3.38 -13.94 -1.50
N ARG A 160 -2.20 -13.74 -0.91
CA ARG A 160 -2.04 -12.88 0.25
C ARG A 160 -1.75 -11.47 -0.20
N ILE A 161 -2.49 -10.52 0.34
CA ILE A 161 -2.29 -9.09 0.14
C ILE A 161 -1.65 -8.51 1.38
N TYR A 162 -0.64 -7.70 1.18
CA TYR A 162 0.04 -6.91 2.20
C TYR A 162 -0.25 -5.44 1.93
N VAL A 163 -0.60 -4.72 2.96
CA VAL A 163 -0.88 -3.30 2.89
C VAL A 163 -0.25 -2.61 4.09
N GLY A 164 0.42 -1.52 3.84
CA GLY A 164 1.10 -0.77 4.88
C GLY A 164 1.08 0.73 4.59
N TRP A 165 1.29 1.50 5.64
CA TRP A 165 1.53 2.93 5.60
C TRP A 165 2.54 3.26 6.69
N TYR A 166 3.27 4.35 6.51
CA TYR A 166 4.15 4.84 7.56
C TYR A 166 3.33 5.60 8.59
N ASP A 167 3.46 5.22 9.85
CA ASP A 167 3.00 6.03 10.96
C ASP A 167 4.01 7.16 11.23
N LEU A 168 3.57 8.19 11.96
CA LEU A 168 4.40 9.33 12.34
C LEU A 168 5.58 8.94 13.24
N ASP A 169 5.48 7.78 13.90
CA ASP A 169 6.51 7.23 14.79
C ASP A 169 7.49 6.26 14.07
N ASP A 170 7.53 6.26 12.72
CA ASP A 170 8.39 5.37 11.90
C ASP A 170 8.15 3.87 12.11
N GLU A 171 7.06 3.46 12.73
CA GLU A 171 6.67 2.06 12.80
C GLU A 171 5.81 1.69 11.59
N ASP A 172 6.33 0.78 10.76
CA ASP A 172 5.58 0.24 9.61
C ASP A 172 4.45 -0.68 10.08
N GLU A 173 3.21 -0.23 10.01
CA GLU A 173 2.06 -1.11 10.19
C GLU A 173 1.77 -1.90 8.91
N ILE A 174 2.18 -3.17 8.88
CA ILE A 174 1.85 -4.08 7.78
C ILE A 174 0.65 -4.94 8.20
N ARG A 175 -0.45 -4.79 7.47
CA ARG A 175 -1.66 -5.61 7.62
C ARG A 175 -1.76 -6.60 6.47
N THR A 176 -2.28 -7.79 6.75
CA THR A 176 -2.42 -8.84 5.74
C THR A 176 -3.84 -9.38 5.71
N PHE A 177 -4.30 -9.76 4.51
CA PHE A 177 -5.51 -10.53 4.32
C PHE A 177 -5.36 -11.46 3.11
N GLN A 178 -6.22 -12.45 2.99
CA GLN A 178 -6.13 -13.48 1.96
C GLN A 178 -7.35 -13.48 1.06
N ILE A 179 -7.12 -13.70 -0.23
CA ILE A 179 -8.15 -13.76 -1.26
C ILE A 179 -8.03 -15.10 -2.00
N VAL A 180 -9.08 -15.91 -1.96
CA VAL A 180 -9.20 -17.14 -2.72
C VAL A 180 -9.76 -16.82 -4.10
N CYS A 181 -9.11 -17.32 -5.14
CA CYS A 181 -9.50 -17.16 -6.54
C CYS A 181 -10.31 -18.39 -6.99
N ASP A 182 -11.63 -18.27 -7.05
CA ASP A 182 -12.57 -19.35 -7.49
C ASP A 182 -12.78 -19.40 -9.00
#